data_3d890481ae8df651a6649e3bd291aa90
#
_entry.id   3d890481ae8df651a6649e3bd291aa90
#
_cell.length_a   1.000
_cell.length_b   1.000
_cell.length_c   1.000
_cell.angle_alpha   90.00
_cell.angle_beta   90.00
_cell.angle_gamma   90.00
#
_symmetry.space_group_name_H-M   'P 1'
#
loop_
_entity.id
_entity.type
_entity.pdbx_description
1 polymer ?
#
loop_
_entity_poly.entity_id
_entity_poly.type
_entity_poly.pdbx_seq_one_letter_code
_entity_poly.pdbx_strand_id
1 'polypeptide(L)'
;MEHGLFLEIPDMEGHGIRVAETEDCGDGNYLTVFRETAKGDYDTYLSSLEKTGFKKYADNGEGLAGAVFSATYTKDKWVVTVVHVVKMQRTYISVCFDKPLSERLCYREEYVADNQKAAKTKLYMRELWWFGNSFVIQLKNGHFLISDGGQEADAAYLVDDLEAHAPKGEKPVIEGWFISHGHMDHCGVFRGLQENSKLLERIYVEGIYFSIVGDSFYAKDEYTRIDTAYMQLAARQLKRQDGSSPEIYRPHTGQRYYFSDITVDVVHTQEQLLKESVTGDINDASTLFMVNIEGQKCFLTGDADRGCMNTLMATYDREYLNVDVMTLMHHGFNTRDDFTDYCKVKTLLLTARNILPVSRANENDYLKENVEEYFSWGDGTKVLTFPYTVGSYETMPKMRWIYHDKAERQQPLNIYRYWRSQRKKEIRTLRITDHGLSKHAEVFVNKIRQRVPMPFTEDGMMIEFEIDPEMDLNQKYSIRMVEPTGWKLCAVDEEALYHAIDVFLDTAVWSESGFVAKEKERGMYDE
;
A
#
# COMPACT_ATOMS: atom_id res chain seq x y z
N MET A 1 30.01 -5.92 -6.24
CA MET A 1 29.81 -6.93 -5.19
C MET A 1 30.81 -8.03 -5.40
N GLU A 2 31.48 -8.45 -4.33
CA GLU A 2 32.47 -9.52 -4.44
C GLU A 2 31.79 -10.82 -4.87
N HIS A 3 32.22 -11.37 -6.01
CA HIS A 3 31.77 -12.65 -6.56
C HIS A 3 31.86 -13.84 -5.60
N GLY A 4 32.34 -13.64 -4.38
CA GLY A 4 32.51 -14.71 -3.38
C GLY A 4 31.27 -15.13 -2.62
N LEU A 5 30.19 -14.33 -2.61
CA LEU A 5 28.99 -14.62 -1.80
C LEU A 5 28.03 -15.66 -2.42
N PHE A 6 28.19 -15.95 -3.73
CA PHE A 6 27.28 -16.84 -4.47
C PHE A 6 27.94 -18.09 -5.06
N LEU A 7 29.12 -18.48 -4.59
CA LEU A 7 29.89 -19.62 -5.10
C LEU A 7 29.14 -20.97 -5.07
N GLU A 8 28.06 -21.08 -4.30
CA GLU A 8 27.26 -22.30 -4.21
C GLU A 8 26.09 -22.36 -5.20
N ILE A 9 25.76 -21.24 -5.83
CA ILE A 9 24.62 -21.10 -6.74
C ILE A 9 25.14 -21.24 -8.16
N PRO A 10 24.57 -22.14 -8.98
CA PRO A 10 25.01 -22.30 -10.36
C PRO A 10 24.85 -20.99 -11.14
N ASP A 11 25.82 -20.71 -11.98
CA ASP A 11 25.79 -19.56 -12.85
C ASP A 11 25.02 -19.88 -14.14
N MET A 12 24.05 -19.04 -14.48
CA MET A 12 23.31 -19.16 -15.73
C MET A 12 24.17 -18.75 -16.93
N GLU A 13 25.22 -17.93 -16.73
CA GLU A 13 26.17 -17.55 -17.79
C GLU A 13 26.89 -18.75 -18.42
N GLY A 14 27.13 -19.82 -17.68
CA GLY A 14 27.67 -21.09 -18.19
C GLY A 14 26.85 -21.72 -19.31
N HIS A 15 25.64 -21.27 -19.56
CA HIS A 15 24.74 -21.69 -20.62
C HIS A 15 24.76 -20.76 -21.86
N GLY A 16 25.68 -19.79 -21.91
CA GLY A 16 25.84 -18.88 -23.06
C GLY A 16 24.91 -17.67 -23.02
N ILE A 17 24.22 -17.42 -21.91
CA ILE A 17 23.26 -16.32 -21.72
C ILE A 17 23.97 -15.15 -21.07
N ARG A 18 23.76 -13.95 -21.60
CA ARG A 18 24.35 -12.72 -21.06
C ARG A 18 23.60 -12.28 -19.81
N VAL A 19 24.30 -12.11 -18.69
CA VAL A 19 23.80 -11.41 -17.51
C VAL A 19 23.45 -9.99 -17.90
N ALA A 20 22.21 -9.58 -17.65
CA ALA A 20 21.87 -8.19 -17.84
C ALA A 20 22.48 -7.35 -16.70
N GLU A 21 22.20 -7.70 -15.45
CA GLU A 21 22.65 -6.96 -14.27
C GLU A 21 22.22 -7.65 -12.96
N THR A 22 22.98 -7.40 -11.87
CA THR A 22 22.63 -7.82 -10.52
C THR A 22 22.32 -6.61 -9.65
N GLU A 23 21.26 -6.64 -8.87
CA GLU A 23 20.81 -5.58 -7.98
C GLU A 23 20.51 -6.07 -6.58
N ASP A 24 20.77 -5.20 -5.60
CA ASP A 24 20.24 -5.34 -4.25
C ASP A 24 18.80 -4.81 -4.23
N CYS A 25 17.85 -5.73 -4.07
CA CYS A 25 16.42 -5.40 -4.03
C CYS A 25 15.92 -5.08 -2.61
N GLY A 26 16.83 -4.93 -1.66
CA GLY A 26 16.52 -4.68 -0.26
C GLY A 26 16.31 -5.97 0.55
N ASP A 27 16.44 -5.83 1.86
CA ASP A 27 16.29 -6.90 2.85
C ASP A 27 17.15 -8.15 2.57
N GLY A 28 18.36 -7.93 2.00
CA GLY A 28 19.29 -9.02 1.67
C GLY A 28 18.83 -9.92 0.53
N ASN A 29 17.95 -9.42 -0.33
CA ASN A 29 17.53 -10.09 -1.55
C ASN A 29 18.27 -9.51 -2.75
N TYR A 30 18.97 -10.35 -3.48
CA TYR A 30 19.75 -9.98 -4.66
C TYR A 30 19.09 -10.56 -5.91
N LEU A 31 18.85 -9.71 -6.89
CA LEU A 31 18.22 -10.06 -8.15
C LEU A 31 19.21 -10.02 -9.30
N THR A 32 19.25 -11.07 -10.09
CA THR A 32 19.96 -11.11 -11.38
C THR A 32 18.94 -11.30 -12.49
N VAL A 33 19.01 -10.45 -13.52
CA VAL A 33 18.10 -10.49 -14.67
C VAL A 33 18.85 -10.97 -15.90
N PHE A 34 18.32 -12.00 -16.55
CA PHE A 34 18.82 -12.55 -17.81
C PHE A 34 17.82 -12.20 -18.92
N ARG A 35 18.32 -11.65 -20.02
CA ARG A 35 17.54 -11.27 -21.20
C ARG A 35 17.71 -12.31 -22.30
N GLU A 36 16.78 -12.31 -23.26
CA GLU A 36 16.78 -13.21 -24.41
C GLU A 36 16.78 -14.70 -24.03
N THR A 37 16.11 -15.02 -22.91
CA THR A 37 15.98 -16.38 -22.40
C THR A 37 14.69 -17.02 -22.87
N ALA A 38 14.77 -18.31 -23.21
CA ALA A 38 13.61 -19.15 -23.51
C ALA A 38 13.20 -19.98 -22.30
N LYS A 39 11.99 -20.53 -22.32
CA LYS A 39 11.53 -21.47 -21.28
C LYS A 39 12.48 -22.65 -21.06
N GLY A 40 13.14 -23.15 -22.15
CA GLY A 40 14.13 -24.21 -22.06
C GLY A 40 15.37 -23.83 -21.24
N ASP A 41 15.79 -22.58 -21.29
CA ASP A 41 16.91 -22.08 -20.48
C ASP A 41 16.54 -22.08 -19.01
N TYR A 42 15.33 -21.62 -18.67
CA TYR A 42 14.76 -21.70 -17.33
C TYR A 42 14.76 -23.15 -16.82
N ASP A 43 14.25 -24.13 -17.60
CA ASP A 43 14.19 -25.53 -17.19
C ASP A 43 15.59 -26.14 -16.99
N THR A 44 16.53 -25.74 -17.85
CA THR A 44 17.94 -26.14 -17.73
C THR A 44 18.56 -25.59 -16.44
N TYR A 45 18.28 -24.35 -16.11
CA TYR A 45 18.78 -23.74 -14.88
C TYR A 45 18.19 -24.41 -13.62
N LEU A 46 16.88 -24.70 -13.60
CA LEU A 46 16.27 -25.45 -12.50
C LEU A 46 16.94 -26.82 -12.31
N SER A 47 17.22 -27.53 -13.41
CA SER A 47 17.94 -28.80 -13.37
C SER A 47 19.37 -28.63 -12.83
N SER A 48 20.01 -27.49 -13.06
CA SER A 48 21.35 -27.19 -12.53
C SER A 48 21.31 -26.94 -11.03
N LEU A 49 20.27 -26.24 -10.52
CA LEU A 49 20.05 -26.08 -9.08
C LEU A 49 19.92 -27.44 -8.40
N GLU A 50 19.13 -28.36 -8.94
CA GLU A 50 18.95 -29.71 -8.38
C GLU A 50 20.26 -30.51 -8.38
N LYS A 51 21.05 -30.46 -9.46
CA LYS A 51 22.37 -31.11 -9.54
C LYS A 51 23.38 -30.58 -8.52
N THR A 52 23.26 -29.30 -8.11
CA THR A 52 24.10 -28.69 -7.09
C THR A 52 23.57 -28.87 -5.68
N GLY A 53 22.49 -29.65 -5.51
CA GLY A 53 21.94 -30.05 -4.22
C GLY A 53 20.85 -29.13 -3.67
N PHE A 54 20.37 -28.17 -4.44
CA PHE A 54 19.16 -27.43 -4.09
C PHE A 54 17.93 -28.32 -4.21
N LYS A 55 17.00 -28.16 -3.28
CA LYS A 55 15.73 -28.88 -3.26
C LYS A 55 14.61 -27.94 -3.63
N LYS A 56 13.73 -28.36 -4.53
CA LYS A 56 12.53 -27.62 -4.86
C LYS A 56 11.66 -27.49 -3.62
N TYR A 57 11.30 -26.25 -3.29
CA TYR A 57 10.37 -25.94 -2.20
C TYR A 57 8.94 -25.80 -2.74
N ALA A 58 8.77 -25.02 -3.80
CA ALA A 58 7.48 -24.79 -4.45
C ALA A 58 7.69 -24.43 -5.93
N ASP A 59 6.66 -24.64 -6.75
CA ASP A 59 6.55 -24.08 -8.09
C ASP A 59 5.08 -23.77 -8.42
N ASN A 60 4.84 -23.04 -9.51
CA ASN A 60 3.50 -22.73 -9.97
C ASN A 60 3.01 -23.67 -11.11
N GLY A 61 3.65 -24.81 -11.27
CA GLY A 61 3.27 -25.86 -12.21
C GLY A 61 3.28 -25.39 -13.68
N GLU A 62 2.08 -25.25 -14.26
CA GLU A 62 1.90 -24.81 -15.66
C GLU A 62 2.10 -23.30 -15.85
N GLY A 63 2.49 -22.60 -14.78
CA GLY A 63 2.65 -21.15 -14.77
C GLY A 63 1.34 -20.40 -14.60
N LEU A 64 1.44 -19.08 -14.39
CA LEU A 64 0.28 -18.20 -14.44
C LEU A 64 -0.11 -18.01 -15.91
N ALA A 65 -1.17 -18.68 -16.33
CA ALA A 65 -1.67 -18.71 -17.72
C ALA A 65 -0.60 -19.08 -18.78
N GLY A 66 0.39 -19.88 -18.42
CA GLY A 66 1.52 -20.19 -19.31
C GLY A 66 2.43 -19.00 -19.63
N ALA A 67 2.20 -17.83 -19.02
CA ALA A 67 2.94 -16.61 -19.29
C ALA A 67 4.10 -16.39 -18.33
N VAL A 68 3.94 -16.77 -17.05
CA VAL A 68 4.93 -16.60 -16.01
C VAL A 68 5.13 -17.90 -15.24
N PHE A 69 6.33 -18.45 -15.31
CA PHE A 69 6.75 -19.61 -14.55
C PHE A 69 7.59 -19.18 -13.35
N SER A 70 7.35 -19.78 -12.19
CA SER A 70 8.08 -19.49 -10.96
C SER A 70 8.38 -20.78 -10.21
N ALA A 71 9.61 -20.90 -9.71
CA ALA A 71 10.02 -21.99 -8.85
C ALA A 71 10.97 -21.48 -7.75
N THR A 72 10.75 -21.95 -6.54
CA THR A 72 11.57 -21.62 -5.37
C THR A 72 12.32 -22.85 -4.90
N TYR A 73 13.61 -22.71 -4.67
CA TYR A 73 14.54 -23.75 -4.25
C TYR A 73 15.24 -23.36 -2.96
N THR A 74 15.63 -24.37 -2.18
CA THR A 74 16.37 -24.16 -0.93
C THR A 74 17.57 -25.11 -0.83
N LYS A 75 18.66 -24.61 -0.24
CA LYS A 75 19.81 -25.41 0.17
C LYS A 75 20.42 -24.77 1.42
N ASP A 76 20.46 -25.51 2.52
CA ASP A 76 20.84 -24.97 3.84
C ASP A 76 20.01 -23.72 4.18
N LYS A 77 20.66 -22.55 4.26
CA LYS A 77 19.99 -21.25 4.47
C LYS A 77 19.77 -20.45 3.19
N TRP A 78 20.20 -20.94 2.03
CA TRP A 78 19.99 -20.29 0.76
C TRP A 78 18.58 -20.52 0.24
N VAL A 79 17.98 -19.44 -0.22
CA VAL A 79 16.71 -19.45 -0.97
C VAL A 79 16.96 -18.84 -2.34
N VAL A 80 16.56 -19.57 -3.37
CA VAL A 80 16.64 -19.13 -4.77
C VAL A 80 15.24 -19.20 -5.39
N THR A 81 14.72 -18.07 -5.82
CA THR A 81 13.48 -18.01 -6.60
C THR A 81 13.79 -17.65 -8.04
N VAL A 82 13.36 -18.48 -8.96
CA VAL A 82 13.57 -18.32 -10.40
C VAL A 82 12.23 -18.02 -11.05
N VAL A 83 12.14 -16.91 -11.78
CA VAL A 83 10.93 -16.47 -12.47
C VAL A 83 11.26 -16.31 -13.94
N HIS A 84 10.47 -16.94 -14.84
CA HIS A 84 10.60 -16.77 -16.28
C HIS A 84 9.33 -16.15 -16.87
N VAL A 85 9.48 -15.03 -17.55
CA VAL A 85 8.41 -14.30 -18.26
C VAL A 85 8.52 -14.57 -19.74
N VAL A 86 7.62 -15.38 -20.27
CA VAL A 86 7.71 -15.94 -21.62
C VAL A 86 7.74 -14.87 -22.71
N LYS A 87 6.77 -13.96 -22.72
CA LYS A 87 6.68 -12.93 -23.77
C LYS A 87 7.82 -11.93 -23.72
N MET A 88 8.33 -11.63 -22.54
CA MET A 88 9.45 -10.72 -22.37
C MET A 88 10.80 -11.40 -22.63
N GLN A 89 10.83 -12.73 -22.76
CA GLN A 89 12.05 -13.54 -22.87
C GLN A 89 13.06 -13.21 -21.77
N ARG A 90 12.59 -13.14 -20.53
CA ARG A 90 13.39 -12.76 -19.36
C ARG A 90 13.29 -13.80 -18.27
N THR A 91 14.43 -14.07 -17.66
CA THR A 91 14.52 -14.88 -16.44
C THR A 91 15.12 -14.05 -15.33
N TYR A 92 14.42 -14.02 -14.21
CA TYR A 92 14.79 -13.33 -12.98
C TYR A 92 15.21 -14.37 -11.96
N ILE A 93 16.38 -14.20 -11.38
CA ILE A 93 16.89 -15.07 -10.32
C ILE A 93 17.09 -14.25 -9.07
N SER A 94 16.24 -14.49 -8.11
CA SER A 94 16.26 -13.84 -6.79
C SER A 94 16.93 -14.76 -5.79
N VAL A 95 17.93 -14.24 -5.08
CA VAL A 95 18.72 -14.99 -4.11
C VAL A 95 18.72 -14.28 -2.77
N CYS A 96 18.40 -15.00 -1.71
CA CYS A 96 18.54 -14.51 -0.35
C CYS A 96 19.10 -15.59 0.59
N PHE A 97 19.60 -15.14 1.73
CA PHE A 97 20.19 -16.01 2.74
C PHE A 97 19.46 -15.84 4.07
N ASP A 98 19.13 -16.97 4.72
CA ASP A 98 18.47 -17.04 6.03
C ASP A 98 17.15 -16.26 6.11
N LYS A 99 16.34 -16.34 5.01
CA LYS A 99 15.02 -15.73 4.93
C LYS A 99 13.91 -16.77 5.03
N PRO A 100 12.81 -16.44 5.72
CA PRO A 100 11.71 -17.37 5.89
C PRO A 100 10.96 -17.58 4.58
N LEU A 101 10.43 -18.78 4.38
CA LEU A 101 9.51 -19.13 3.31
C LEU A 101 8.14 -19.48 3.88
N SER A 102 7.12 -18.96 3.25
CA SER A 102 5.74 -19.29 3.62
C SER A 102 5.38 -20.71 3.21
N GLU A 103 4.87 -21.49 4.15
CA GLU A 103 4.29 -22.81 3.84
C GLU A 103 3.11 -22.74 2.89
N ARG A 104 2.45 -21.56 2.81
CA ARG A 104 1.33 -21.30 1.89
C ARG A 104 1.72 -21.32 0.41
N LEU A 105 3.01 -21.34 0.08
CA LEU A 105 3.50 -21.58 -1.29
C LEU A 105 3.28 -23.03 -1.75
N CYS A 106 3.12 -23.96 -0.81
CA CYS A 106 2.90 -25.36 -1.10
C CYS A 106 1.41 -25.70 -0.97
N TYR A 107 0.83 -26.30 -2.01
CA TYR A 107 -0.54 -26.82 -1.90
C TYR A 107 -0.62 -27.90 -0.83
N ARG A 108 -1.58 -27.79 0.07
CA ARG A 108 -1.93 -28.84 1.04
C ARG A 108 -3.45 -28.96 1.13
N GLU A 109 -3.94 -30.19 1.15
CA GLU A 109 -5.39 -30.45 1.25
C GLU A 109 -6.00 -29.80 2.50
N GLU A 110 -5.26 -29.75 3.60
CA GLU A 110 -5.70 -29.13 4.84
C GLU A 110 -6.01 -27.63 4.73
N TYR A 111 -5.40 -26.93 3.77
CA TYR A 111 -5.64 -25.51 3.54
C TYR A 111 -6.96 -25.24 2.82
N VAL A 112 -7.43 -26.21 2.04
CA VAL A 112 -8.68 -26.14 1.29
C VAL A 112 -9.79 -27.00 1.91
N ALA A 113 -9.50 -27.65 3.04
CA ALA A 113 -10.50 -28.42 3.77
C ALA A 113 -11.62 -27.52 4.25
N ASP A 114 -12.85 -27.92 3.97
CA ASP A 114 -14.06 -27.19 4.23
C ASP A 114 -14.34 -27.07 5.74
N ASN A 115 -13.83 -26.04 6.38
CA ASN A 115 -14.17 -25.66 7.74
C ASN A 115 -15.09 -24.44 7.70
N GLN A 116 -16.38 -24.69 7.46
CA GLN A 116 -17.39 -23.63 7.26
C GLN A 116 -17.80 -22.99 8.58
N LYS A 117 -16.98 -22.12 9.13
CA LYS A 117 -17.38 -21.22 10.23
C LYS A 117 -18.08 -19.97 9.71
N ALA A 118 -17.75 -19.53 8.48
CA ALA A 118 -18.46 -18.51 7.73
C ALA A 118 -19.23 -19.18 6.57
N ALA A 119 -20.48 -18.75 6.34
CA ALA A 119 -21.32 -19.37 5.31
C ALA A 119 -20.81 -19.14 3.88
N LYS A 120 -20.11 -18.03 3.63
CA LYS A 120 -19.57 -17.61 2.33
C LYS A 120 -18.33 -16.76 2.51
N THR A 121 -17.47 -16.78 1.50
CA THR A 121 -16.34 -15.83 1.40
C THR A 121 -16.86 -14.45 1.08
N LYS A 122 -16.34 -13.45 1.79
CA LYS A 122 -16.72 -12.04 1.62
C LYS A 122 -15.49 -11.17 1.46
N LEU A 123 -15.57 -10.21 0.54
CA LEU A 123 -14.60 -9.13 0.39
C LEU A 123 -15.20 -7.84 0.94
N TYR A 124 -14.53 -7.23 1.88
CA TYR A 124 -14.87 -5.93 2.44
C TYR A 124 -13.90 -4.89 1.87
N MET A 125 -14.40 -3.95 1.06
CA MET A 125 -13.70 -2.70 0.76
C MET A 125 -14.02 -1.74 1.90
N ARG A 126 -13.09 -1.58 2.82
CA ARG A 126 -13.32 -0.84 4.07
C ARG A 126 -13.42 0.66 3.82
N GLU A 127 -14.39 1.30 4.47
CA GLU A 127 -14.37 2.74 4.64
C GLU A 127 -13.14 3.11 5.47
N LEU A 128 -12.34 4.06 5.00
CA LEU A 128 -11.18 4.57 5.69
C LEU A 128 -11.40 5.99 6.16
N TRP A 129 -10.56 6.38 7.09
CA TRP A 129 -10.58 7.74 7.61
C TRP A 129 -10.36 8.79 6.50
N TRP A 130 -9.48 8.49 5.54
CA TRP A 130 -9.20 9.35 4.40
C TRP A 130 -9.20 8.52 3.10
N PHE A 131 -8.22 8.69 2.20
CA PHE A 131 -7.95 7.81 1.08
C PHE A 131 -6.97 6.72 1.51
N GLY A 132 -6.86 5.66 0.74
CA GLY A 132 -5.98 4.54 1.00
C GLY A 132 -6.62 3.21 0.62
N ASN A 133 -5.86 2.14 0.77
CA ASN A 133 -6.32 0.80 0.50
C ASN A 133 -6.47 -0.01 1.79
N SER A 134 -7.61 -0.65 1.95
CA SER A 134 -7.81 -1.66 2.98
C SER A 134 -8.93 -2.62 2.55
N PHE A 135 -8.52 -3.83 2.18
CA PHE A 135 -9.43 -4.91 1.81
C PHE A 135 -9.29 -6.05 2.79
N VAL A 136 -10.40 -6.48 3.34
CA VAL A 136 -10.48 -7.65 4.21
C VAL A 136 -11.26 -8.73 3.50
N ILE A 137 -10.70 -9.92 3.39
CA ILE A 137 -11.37 -11.10 2.84
C ILE A 137 -11.63 -12.06 3.99
N GLN A 138 -12.89 -12.27 4.32
CA GLN A 138 -13.29 -13.30 5.27
C GLN A 138 -13.42 -14.64 4.56
N LEU A 139 -12.63 -15.61 4.98
CA LEU A 139 -12.59 -16.96 4.45
C LEU A 139 -13.70 -17.84 5.03
N LYS A 140 -14.03 -18.96 4.39
CA LYS A 140 -15.04 -19.90 4.89
C LYS A 140 -14.67 -20.51 6.24
N ASN A 141 -13.40 -20.65 6.57
CA ASN A 141 -12.96 -21.07 7.89
C ASN A 141 -13.13 -20.01 8.99
N GLY A 142 -13.64 -18.82 8.65
CA GLY A 142 -13.86 -17.71 9.56
C GLY A 142 -12.63 -16.84 9.82
N HIS A 143 -11.48 -17.17 9.27
CA HIS A 143 -10.26 -16.38 9.33
C HIS A 143 -10.25 -15.29 8.25
N PHE A 144 -9.20 -14.49 8.19
CA PHE A 144 -9.12 -13.33 7.32
C PHE A 144 -7.84 -13.32 6.49
N LEU A 145 -7.93 -12.79 5.26
CA LEU A 145 -6.81 -12.22 4.55
C LEU A 145 -7.01 -10.71 4.48
N ILE A 146 -5.92 -9.97 4.53
CA ILE A 146 -5.95 -8.51 4.41
C ILE A 146 -5.02 -8.10 3.27
N SER A 147 -5.49 -7.19 2.43
CA SER A 147 -4.64 -6.47 1.50
C SER A 147 -4.59 -5.01 1.90
N ASP A 148 -3.38 -4.52 2.19
CA ASP A 148 -3.11 -3.22 2.79
C ASP A 148 -3.86 -3.03 4.13
N GLY A 149 -3.94 -1.85 4.66
CA GLY A 149 -4.60 -1.67 5.95
C GLY A 149 -5.13 -0.26 6.19
N GLY A 150 -4.81 0.64 5.25
CA GLY A 150 -5.10 2.06 5.41
C GLY A 150 -4.03 2.75 6.24
N GLN A 151 -4.44 3.84 6.83
CA GLN A 151 -3.57 4.75 7.56
C GLN A 151 -3.49 4.40 9.05
N GLU A 152 -2.64 5.09 9.78
CA GLU A 152 -2.47 4.97 11.22
C GLU A 152 -3.81 5.05 11.97
N ALA A 153 -4.65 6.03 11.61
CA ALA A 153 -5.95 6.24 12.23
C ALA A 153 -6.94 5.08 12.01
N ASP A 154 -6.72 4.25 11.00
CA ASP A 154 -7.62 3.13 10.66
C ASP A 154 -7.39 1.88 11.52
N ALA A 155 -6.30 1.83 12.30
CA ALA A 155 -5.87 0.62 13.02
C ALA A 155 -6.91 0.09 14.02
N ALA A 156 -7.48 0.96 14.84
CA ALA A 156 -8.48 0.56 15.83
C ALA A 156 -9.76 0.03 15.15
N TYR A 157 -10.20 0.72 14.10
CA TYR A 157 -11.39 0.32 13.34
C TYR A 157 -11.18 -0.99 12.57
N LEU A 158 -9.96 -1.23 12.06
CA LEU A 158 -9.65 -2.53 11.44
C LEU A 158 -9.80 -3.66 12.46
N VAL A 159 -9.22 -3.49 13.65
CA VAL A 159 -9.30 -4.53 14.69
C VAL A 159 -10.73 -4.73 15.17
N ASP A 160 -11.49 -3.65 15.38
CA ASP A 160 -12.90 -3.72 15.76
C ASP A 160 -13.75 -4.43 14.70
N ASP A 161 -13.52 -4.14 13.41
CA ASP A 161 -14.20 -4.81 12.31
C ASP A 161 -13.88 -6.31 12.26
N LEU A 162 -12.61 -6.67 12.44
CA LEU A 162 -12.20 -8.08 12.45
C LEU A 162 -12.88 -8.83 13.61
N GLU A 163 -12.94 -8.25 14.81
CA GLU A 163 -13.63 -8.86 15.96
C GLU A 163 -15.13 -9.01 15.72
N ALA A 164 -15.76 -8.00 15.09
CA ALA A 164 -17.20 -8.04 14.78
C ALA A 164 -17.56 -9.15 13.79
N HIS A 165 -16.63 -9.54 12.92
CA HIS A 165 -16.85 -10.56 11.89
C HIS A 165 -16.20 -11.91 12.20
N ALA A 166 -15.34 -11.99 13.21
CA ALA A 166 -14.75 -13.26 13.66
C ALA A 166 -15.83 -14.23 14.18
N PRO A 167 -15.59 -15.54 14.10
CA PRO A 167 -16.47 -16.51 14.71
C PRO A 167 -16.71 -16.22 16.19
N LYS A 168 -17.95 -16.36 16.64
CA LYS A 168 -18.38 -15.97 17.99
C LYS A 168 -17.49 -16.56 19.09
N GLY A 169 -16.84 -15.70 19.85
CA GLY A 169 -15.98 -16.07 20.97
C GLY A 169 -14.55 -16.47 20.56
N GLU A 170 -14.21 -16.33 19.29
CA GLU A 170 -12.85 -16.56 18.78
C GLU A 170 -12.16 -15.20 18.57
N LYS A 171 -10.86 -15.16 18.84
CA LYS A 171 -10.01 -14.03 18.49
C LYS A 171 -9.75 -14.06 16.98
N PRO A 172 -9.83 -12.91 16.28
CA PRO A 172 -9.58 -12.86 14.85
C PRO A 172 -8.20 -13.43 14.47
N VAL A 173 -8.16 -14.23 13.41
CA VAL A 173 -6.95 -14.80 12.83
C VAL A 173 -6.76 -14.26 11.42
N ILE A 174 -5.68 -13.54 11.19
CA ILE A 174 -5.26 -13.07 9.88
C ILE A 174 -4.25 -14.10 9.35
N GLU A 175 -4.69 -14.95 8.41
CA GLU A 175 -3.82 -15.98 7.82
C GLU A 175 -2.73 -15.39 6.91
N GLY A 176 -3.04 -14.26 6.28
CA GLY A 176 -2.10 -13.52 5.45
C GLY A 176 -2.43 -12.04 5.40
N TRP A 177 -1.42 -11.22 5.66
CA TRP A 177 -1.52 -9.77 5.51
C TRP A 177 -0.61 -9.32 4.38
N PHE A 178 -1.21 -9.03 3.24
CA PHE A 178 -0.53 -8.67 2.00
C PHE A 178 -0.41 -7.15 1.91
N ILE A 179 0.80 -6.64 1.72
CA ILE A 179 1.07 -5.22 1.57
C ILE A 179 1.54 -4.96 0.14
N SER A 180 0.85 -4.07 -0.55
CA SER A 180 1.18 -3.70 -1.92
C SER A 180 2.51 -2.94 -1.98
N HIS A 181 2.64 -1.88 -1.22
CA HIS A 181 3.85 -1.07 -1.11
C HIS A 181 3.88 -0.29 0.22
N GLY A 182 4.95 0.48 0.45
CA GLY A 182 5.25 1.05 1.77
C GLY A 182 4.66 2.42 2.06
N HIS A 183 3.73 2.98 1.28
CA HIS A 183 3.10 4.25 1.59
C HIS A 183 2.17 4.17 2.81
N MET A 184 2.05 5.29 3.51
CA MET A 184 1.32 5.40 4.77
C MET A 184 -0.17 5.06 4.66
N ASP A 185 -0.78 5.26 3.52
CA ASP A 185 -2.19 4.97 3.25
C ASP A 185 -2.44 3.51 2.83
N HIS A 186 -1.40 2.68 2.86
CA HIS A 186 -1.41 1.24 2.66
C HIS A 186 -0.89 0.48 3.88
N CYS A 187 0.29 0.86 4.40
CA CYS A 187 0.91 0.20 5.54
C CYS A 187 0.91 1.02 6.84
N GLY A 188 0.36 2.24 6.83
CA GLY A 188 0.30 3.12 8.01
C GLY A 188 -0.45 2.52 9.21
N VAL A 189 -1.37 1.60 8.97
CA VAL A 189 -2.07 0.84 10.00
C VAL A 189 -1.11 0.19 11.00
N PHE A 190 0.07 -0.26 10.59
CA PHE A 190 1.06 -0.85 11.50
C PHE A 190 1.63 0.15 12.48
N ARG A 191 1.71 1.41 12.09
CA ARG A 191 2.06 2.49 13.01
C ARG A 191 0.98 2.66 14.07
N GLY A 192 -0.30 2.72 13.68
CA GLY A 192 -1.41 2.80 14.61
C GLY A 192 -1.47 1.61 15.58
N LEU A 193 -1.16 0.40 15.10
CA LEU A 193 -1.02 -0.78 15.94
C LEU A 193 0.12 -0.64 16.96
N GLN A 194 1.25 -0.05 16.56
CA GLN A 194 2.39 0.19 17.45
C GLN A 194 2.09 1.25 18.51
N GLU A 195 1.43 2.31 18.13
CA GLU A 195 1.05 3.40 19.04
C GLU A 195 -0.02 2.95 20.04
N ASN A 196 -0.84 1.97 19.66
CA ASN A 196 -1.80 1.31 20.55
C ASN A 196 -1.49 -0.19 20.66
N SER A 197 -0.48 -0.54 21.42
CA SER A 197 -0.03 -1.93 21.57
C SER A 197 -1.12 -2.90 22.08
N LYS A 198 -2.18 -2.42 22.73
CA LYS A 198 -3.34 -3.25 23.12
C LYS A 198 -4.08 -3.83 21.91
N LEU A 199 -4.05 -3.16 20.77
CA LEU A 199 -4.64 -3.67 19.53
C LEU A 199 -3.91 -4.92 19.04
N LEU A 200 -2.59 -5.00 19.23
CA LEU A 200 -1.78 -6.17 18.85
C LEU A 200 -2.22 -7.44 19.58
N GLU A 201 -2.71 -7.29 20.82
CA GLU A 201 -3.15 -8.42 21.64
C GLU A 201 -4.53 -8.96 21.22
N ARG A 202 -5.28 -8.19 20.41
CA ARG A 202 -6.66 -8.52 20.01
C ARG A 202 -6.73 -9.37 18.75
N ILE A 203 -5.64 -9.52 18.01
CA ILE A 203 -5.58 -10.26 16.74
C ILE A 203 -4.46 -11.27 16.74
N TYR A 204 -4.59 -12.33 15.93
CA TYR A 204 -3.50 -13.21 15.54
C TYR A 204 -3.14 -12.95 14.09
N VAL A 205 -1.84 -12.95 13.77
CA VAL A 205 -1.33 -12.79 12.40
C VAL A 205 -0.39 -13.94 12.09
N GLU A 206 -0.72 -14.78 11.12
CA GLU A 206 0.08 -15.95 10.76
C GLU A 206 1.26 -15.61 9.85
N GLY A 207 1.11 -14.58 8.99
CA GLY A 207 2.20 -14.12 8.14
C GLY A 207 1.90 -12.77 7.50
N ILE A 208 2.96 -12.01 7.24
CA ILE A 208 2.92 -10.73 6.53
C ILE A 208 3.64 -10.93 5.20
N TYR A 209 3.05 -10.50 4.10
CA TYR A 209 3.57 -10.65 2.75
C TYR A 209 3.91 -9.27 2.20
N PHE A 210 5.19 -8.95 2.16
CA PHE A 210 5.65 -7.62 1.73
C PHE A 210 7.00 -7.68 1.03
N SER A 211 7.07 -7.06 -0.16
CA SER A 211 8.31 -6.88 -0.89
C SER A 211 9.03 -5.61 -0.41
N ILE A 212 9.86 -5.72 0.63
CA ILE A 212 10.67 -4.61 1.13
C ILE A 212 11.59 -4.12 -0.01
N VAL A 213 11.56 -2.82 -0.26
CA VAL A 213 12.29 -2.21 -1.36
C VAL A 213 13.74 -1.90 -0.99
N GLY A 214 14.59 -1.74 -2.00
CA GLY A 214 15.99 -1.34 -1.82
C GLY A 214 16.16 0.14 -1.48
N ASP A 215 17.36 0.50 -1.03
CA ASP A 215 17.70 1.87 -0.61
C ASP A 215 17.51 2.92 -1.72
N SER A 216 17.59 2.54 -2.99
CA SER A 216 17.36 3.42 -4.13
C SER A 216 15.95 4.00 -4.18
N PHE A 217 14.95 3.23 -3.72
CA PHE A 217 13.57 3.70 -3.58
C PHE A 217 13.43 4.64 -2.38
N TYR A 218 13.98 4.26 -1.23
CA TYR A 218 13.92 5.08 -0.01
C TYR A 218 14.63 6.42 -0.14
N ALA A 219 15.66 6.51 -0.99
CA ALA A 219 16.35 7.78 -1.23
C ALA A 219 15.44 8.87 -1.81
N LYS A 220 14.33 8.49 -2.41
CA LYS A 220 13.34 9.40 -3.01
C LYS A 220 12.14 9.63 -2.09
N ASP A 221 11.85 8.70 -1.19
CA ASP A 221 10.76 8.78 -0.23
C ASP A 221 11.19 8.21 1.14
N GLU A 222 11.71 9.11 1.99
CA GLU A 222 12.16 8.75 3.34
C GLU A 222 11.00 8.32 4.26
N TYR A 223 9.79 8.83 4.03
CA TYR A 223 8.61 8.47 4.86
C TYR A 223 8.26 7.00 4.73
N THR A 224 8.36 6.44 3.54
CA THR A 224 8.14 5.01 3.30
C THR A 224 9.08 4.12 4.12
N ARG A 225 10.32 4.56 4.36
CA ARG A 225 11.26 3.85 5.23
C ARG A 225 10.74 3.79 6.68
N ILE A 226 10.15 4.89 7.15
CA ILE A 226 9.59 4.99 8.51
C ILE A 226 8.40 4.03 8.66
N ASP A 227 7.46 4.05 7.73
CA ASP A 227 6.28 3.19 7.78
C ASP A 227 6.65 1.70 7.65
N THR A 228 7.63 1.36 6.80
CA THR A 228 8.20 0.01 6.73
C THR A 228 8.83 -0.41 8.06
N ALA A 229 9.53 0.49 8.75
CA ALA A 229 10.10 0.20 10.07
C ALA A 229 9.01 -0.06 11.13
N TYR A 230 7.91 0.69 11.12
CA TYR A 230 6.77 0.42 12.01
C TYR A 230 6.14 -0.95 11.74
N MET A 231 6.01 -1.35 10.49
CA MET A 231 5.52 -2.69 10.13
C MET A 231 6.45 -3.79 10.69
N GLN A 232 7.77 -3.63 10.54
CA GLN A 232 8.74 -4.58 11.09
C GLN A 232 8.70 -4.65 12.62
N LEU A 233 8.48 -3.51 13.29
CA LEU A 233 8.29 -3.45 14.75
C LEU A 233 6.99 -4.15 15.18
N ALA A 234 5.89 -3.90 14.45
CA ALA A 234 4.61 -4.56 14.71
C ALA A 234 4.72 -6.09 14.55
N ALA A 235 5.38 -6.56 13.49
CA ALA A 235 5.60 -7.98 13.24
C ALA A 235 6.29 -8.69 14.41
N ARG A 236 7.24 -8.03 15.08
CA ARG A 236 7.93 -8.59 16.26
C ARG A 236 7.04 -8.73 17.50
N GLN A 237 5.99 -7.93 17.61
CA GLN A 237 5.09 -7.90 18.77
C GLN A 237 3.80 -8.66 18.52
N LEU A 238 3.31 -8.70 17.29
CA LEU A 238 2.19 -9.53 16.88
C LEU A 238 2.46 -11.00 17.22
N LYS A 239 1.38 -11.77 17.40
CA LYS A 239 1.45 -13.18 17.71
C LYS A 239 0.66 -14.00 16.68
N ARG A 240 1.23 -15.14 16.36
CA ARG A 240 0.54 -16.26 15.72
C ARG A 240 -0.27 -17.03 16.75
N GLN A 241 -1.13 -17.92 16.31
CA GLN A 241 -1.92 -18.78 17.20
C GLN A 241 -1.03 -19.70 18.07
N ASP A 242 0.16 -20.06 17.59
CA ASP A 242 1.14 -20.86 18.36
C ASP A 242 1.97 -20.03 19.36
N GLY A 243 1.74 -18.72 19.43
CA GLY A 243 2.42 -17.79 20.32
C GLY A 243 3.75 -17.23 19.79
N SER A 244 4.26 -17.73 18.65
CA SER A 244 5.42 -17.15 17.97
C SER A 244 5.07 -15.81 17.33
N SER A 245 6.06 -15.07 16.82
CA SER A 245 5.82 -13.87 16.02
C SER A 245 5.62 -14.24 14.54
N PRO A 246 4.78 -13.51 13.80
CA PRO A 246 4.66 -13.72 12.37
C PRO A 246 5.95 -13.38 11.65
N GLU A 247 6.22 -14.10 10.57
CA GLU A 247 7.31 -13.80 9.67
C GLU A 247 6.86 -12.81 8.59
N ILE A 248 7.82 -12.04 8.06
CA ILE A 248 7.62 -11.22 6.87
C ILE A 248 8.18 -11.99 5.68
N TYR A 249 7.29 -12.44 4.82
CA TYR A 249 7.62 -13.17 3.60
C TYR A 249 7.73 -12.20 2.43
N ARG A 250 8.75 -12.38 1.58
CA ARG A 250 8.88 -11.64 0.32
C ARG A 250 8.13 -12.36 -0.79
N PRO A 251 7.08 -11.77 -1.37
CA PRO A 251 6.45 -12.33 -2.57
C PRO A 251 7.32 -12.07 -3.81
N HIS A 252 7.30 -13.03 -4.73
CA HIS A 252 7.92 -12.93 -6.06
C HIS A 252 6.87 -13.16 -7.14
N THR A 253 7.01 -12.48 -8.27
CA THR A 253 6.11 -12.64 -9.41
C THR A 253 6.00 -14.10 -9.81
N GLY A 254 4.79 -14.56 -10.08
CA GLY A 254 4.50 -15.94 -10.45
C GLY A 254 4.23 -16.87 -9.27
N GLN A 255 4.54 -16.50 -8.06
CA GLN A 255 4.20 -17.32 -6.89
C GLN A 255 2.69 -17.38 -6.67
N ARG A 256 2.23 -18.55 -6.20
CA ARG A 256 0.84 -18.79 -5.79
C ARG A 256 0.80 -19.23 -4.34
N TYR A 257 -0.04 -18.59 -3.57
CA TYR A 257 -0.29 -18.90 -2.16
C TYR A 257 -1.67 -19.54 -2.01
N TYR A 258 -1.76 -20.56 -1.14
CA TYR A 258 -2.98 -21.32 -0.89
C TYR A 258 -3.52 -21.04 0.50
N PHE A 259 -4.78 -20.64 0.55
CA PHE A 259 -5.51 -20.40 1.78
C PHE A 259 -6.85 -21.14 1.69
N SER A 260 -7.52 -21.36 2.79
CA SER A 260 -8.82 -22.02 2.89
C SER A 260 -9.51 -22.31 1.52
N ASP A 261 -10.38 -21.43 1.08
CA ASP A 261 -11.17 -21.59 -0.14
C ASP A 261 -10.69 -20.68 -1.29
N ILE A 262 -9.52 -20.09 -1.17
CA ILE A 262 -8.99 -19.16 -2.18
C ILE A 262 -7.52 -19.40 -2.49
N THR A 263 -7.07 -18.88 -3.64
CA THR A 263 -5.65 -18.73 -3.95
C THR A 263 -5.31 -17.26 -4.22
N VAL A 264 -4.06 -16.90 -3.91
CA VAL A 264 -3.50 -15.57 -4.20
C VAL A 264 -2.31 -15.74 -5.12
N ASP A 265 -2.44 -15.26 -6.36
CA ASP A 265 -1.36 -15.22 -7.34
C ASP A 265 -0.64 -13.87 -7.27
N VAL A 266 0.67 -13.88 -7.21
CA VAL A 266 1.50 -12.69 -7.33
C VAL A 266 1.70 -12.38 -8.81
N VAL A 267 0.98 -11.38 -9.30
CA VAL A 267 0.95 -11.06 -10.73
C VAL A 267 2.11 -10.15 -11.14
N HIS A 268 2.56 -9.31 -10.23
CA HIS A 268 3.65 -8.36 -10.44
C HIS A 268 4.35 -8.02 -9.13
N THR A 269 5.66 -7.80 -9.21
CA THR A 269 6.47 -7.19 -8.14
C THR A 269 7.43 -6.16 -8.72
N GLN A 270 8.04 -5.32 -7.87
CA GLN A 270 9.06 -4.36 -8.25
C GLN A 270 10.22 -4.98 -9.07
N GLU A 271 10.49 -6.27 -8.88
CA GLU A 271 11.60 -6.97 -9.53
C GLU A 271 11.51 -6.94 -11.05
N GLN A 272 10.30 -6.85 -11.61
CA GLN A 272 10.10 -6.76 -13.06
C GLN A 272 10.39 -5.38 -13.64
N LEU A 273 10.46 -4.34 -12.80
CA LEU A 273 10.72 -2.96 -13.21
C LEU A 273 12.15 -2.51 -12.96
N LEU A 274 12.91 -3.25 -12.16
CA LEU A 274 14.30 -2.89 -11.87
C LEU A 274 15.10 -2.73 -13.17
N LYS A 275 15.73 -1.57 -13.31
CA LYS A 275 16.56 -1.13 -14.46
C LYS A 275 15.83 -0.90 -15.79
N GLU A 276 14.54 -0.81 -15.81
CA GLU A 276 13.79 -0.34 -16.98
C GLU A 276 13.72 1.20 -17.08
N SER A 277 14.57 1.93 -16.37
CA SER A 277 14.67 3.41 -16.39
C SER A 277 13.46 4.19 -15.83
N VAL A 278 12.44 3.53 -15.37
CA VAL A 278 11.16 4.15 -15.01
C VAL A 278 11.02 4.35 -13.51
N THR A 279 11.78 3.61 -12.72
CA THR A 279 11.53 3.47 -11.32
C THR A 279 12.21 4.53 -10.48
N GLY A 280 11.47 5.07 -9.64
CA GLY A 280 11.84 6.02 -8.60
C GLY A 280 10.66 6.47 -7.82
N ASP A 281 9.49 5.98 -8.19
CA ASP A 281 8.28 6.14 -7.43
C ASP A 281 8.01 4.83 -6.68
N ILE A 282 7.77 4.93 -5.39
CA ILE A 282 7.44 3.78 -4.55
C ILE A 282 6.11 3.12 -4.98
N ASN A 283 5.24 3.84 -5.66
CA ASN A 283 4.00 3.31 -6.23
C ASN A 283 4.29 2.23 -7.28
N ASP A 284 5.33 2.43 -8.10
CA ASP A 284 5.79 1.44 -9.07
C ASP A 284 6.36 0.16 -8.39
N ALA A 285 6.71 0.24 -7.10
CA ALA A 285 7.11 -0.92 -6.32
C ALA A 285 5.93 -1.77 -5.83
N SER A 286 4.68 -1.39 -6.15
CA SER A 286 3.48 -2.14 -5.74
C SER A 286 3.54 -3.60 -6.16
N THR A 287 3.33 -4.48 -5.20
CA THR A 287 3.06 -5.90 -5.44
C THR A 287 1.58 -6.07 -5.75
N LEU A 288 1.27 -6.67 -6.88
CA LEU A 288 -0.10 -6.84 -7.36
C LEU A 288 -0.56 -8.28 -7.18
N PHE A 289 -1.76 -8.44 -6.64
CA PHE A 289 -2.31 -9.73 -6.26
C PHE A 289 -3.60 -10.05 -7.02
N MET A 290 -3.65 -11.24 -7.63
CA MET A 290 -4.88 -11.80 -8.17
C MET A 290 -5.42 -12.83 -7.19
N VAL A 291 -6.55 -12.50 -6.57
CA VAL A 291 -7.23 -13.39 -5.63
C VAL A 291 -8.31 -14.15 -6.38
N ASN A 292 -8.23 -15.48 -6.38
CA ASN A 292 -9.21 -16.34 -7.01
C ASN A 292 -10.17 -16.86 -5.95
N ILE A 293 -11.45 -16.49 -6.06
CA ILE A 293 -12.52 -16.82 -5.11
C ILE A 293 -13.69 -17.43 -5.88
N GLU A 294 -14.07 -18.68 -5.58
CA GLU A 294 -15.22 -19.34 -6.21
C GLU A 294 -15.21 -19.28 -7.75
N GLY A 295 -14.02 -19.34 -8.36
CA GLY A 295 -13.84 -19.23 -9.81
C GLY A 295 -13.90 -17.81 -10.37
N GLN A 296 -14.04 -16.80 -9.54
CA GLN A 296 -13.99 -15.39 -9.91
C GLN A 296 -12.65 -14.78 -9.54
N LYS A 297 -12.21 -13.80 -10.33
CA LYS A 297 -10.94 -13.11 -10.16
C LYS A 297 -11.12 -11.72 -9.56
N CYS A 298 -10.46 -11.48 -8.42
CA CYS A 298 -10.35 -10.16 -7.80
C CYS A 298 -8.93 -9.66 -7.96
N PHE A 299 -8.71 -8.58 -8.68
CA PHE A 299 -7.41 -8.00 -8.93
C PHE A 299 -7.15 -6.82 -7.99
N LEU A 300 -6.28 -7.01 -7.01
CA LEU A 300 -5.86 -6.00 -6.05
C LEU A 300 -4.58 -5.34 -6.57
N THR A 301 -4.67 -4.10 -6.98
CA THR A 301 -3.68 -3.40 -7.80
C THR A 301 -2.78 -2.44 -7.04
N GLY A 302 -3.07 -2.18 -5.74
CA GLY A 302 -2.36 -1.15 -4.98
C GLY A 302 -2.33 0.18 -5.74
N ASP A 303 -1.18 0.83 -5.70
CA ASP A 303 -0.96 2.10 -6.39
C ASP A 303 -0.12 1.96 -7.66
N ALA A 304 -0.24 0.80 -8.31
CA ALA A 304 0.46 0.55 -9.57
C ALA A 304 0.30 1.71 -10.55
N ASP A 305 1.41 2.17 -11.10
CA ASP A 305 1.45 3.25 -12.07
C ASP A 305 1.66 2.71 -13.49
N ARG A 306 1.88 3.59 -14.44
CA ARG A 306 2.00 3.28 -15.88
C ARG A 306 3.06 2.24 -16.19
N GLY A 307 4.16 2.23 -15.43
CA GLY A 307 5.23 1.24 -15.56
C GLY A 307 4.72 -0.17 -15.32
N CYS A 308 4.00 -0.38 -14.22
CA CYS A 308 3.37 -1.66 -13.88
C CYS A 308 2.33 -2.08 -14.93
N MET A 309 1.43 -1.17 -15.35
CA MET A 309 0.38 -1.45 -16.34
C MET A 309 0.97 -1.91 -17.68
N ASN A 310 2.02 -1.21 -18.16
CA ASN A 310 2.72 -1.60 -19.38
C ASN A 310 3.35 -2.99 -19.26
N THR A 311 3.98 -3.27 -18.13
CA THR A 311 4.61 -4.58 -17.85
C THR A 311 3.57 -5.69 -17.83
N LEU A 312 2.41 -5.46 -17.19
CA LEU A 312 1.31 -6.42 -17.16
C LEU A 312 0.78 -6.75 -18.57
N MET A 313 0.51 -5.72 -19.38
CA MET A 313 0.04 -5.92 -20.76
C MET A 313 1.09 -6.60 -21.65
N ALA A 314 2.38 -6.36 -21.40
CA ALA A 314 3.46 -7.05 -22.10
C ALA A 314 3.66 -8.50 -21.63
N THR A 315 3.28 -8.81 -20.39
CA THR A 315 3.47 -10.13 -19.76
C THR A 315 2.33 -11.08 -20.04
N TYR A 316 1.09 -10.64 -19.80
CA TYR A 316 -0.09 -11.50 -19.81
C TYR A 316 -0.98 -11.24 -21.02
N ASP A 317 -1.73 -12.25 -21.42
CA ASP A 317 -2.82 -12.09 -22.37
C ASP A 317 -4.06 -11.50 -21.69
N ARG A 318 -4.92 -10.87 -22.50
CA ARG A 318 -6.20 -10.31 -22.04
C ARG A 318 -7.07 -11.34 -21.32
N GLU A 319 -7.05 -12.59 -21.74
CA GLU A 319 -7.83 -13.66 -21.13
C GLU A 319 -7.46 -13.87 -19.66
N TYR A 320 -6.16 -13.81 -19.33
CA TYR A 320 -5.71 -13.93 -17.94
C TYR A 320 -6.09 -12.72 -17.10
N LEU A 321 -5.92 -11.51 -17.65
CA LEU A 321 -6.24 -10.25 -16.98
C LEU A 321 -7.73 -9.88 -17.03
N ASN A 322 -8.58 -10.66 -17.71
CA ASN A 322 -10.03 -10.48 -17.64
C ASN A 322 -10.49 -10.83 -16.22
N VAL A 323 -11.03 -9.83 -15.50
CA VAL A 323 -11.32 -9.93 -14.06
C VAL A 323 -12.76 -9.54 -13.73
N ASP A 324 -13.31 -10.17 -12.71
CA ASP A 324 -14.66 -9.87 -12.24
C ASP A 324 -14.66 -8.59 -11.39
N VAL A 325 -13.66 -8.44 -10.52
CA VAL A 325 -13.51 -7.29 -9.62
C VAL A 325 -12.08 -6.76 -9.72
N MET A 326 -11.90 -5.45 -9.78
CA MET A 326 -10.59 -4.80 -9.76
C MET A 326 -10.60 -3.56 -8.86
N THR A 327 -9.51 -3.34 -8.15
CA THR A 327 -9.31 -2.07 -7.47
C THR A 327 -8.79 -1.02 -8.45
N LEU A 328 -9.28 0.21 -8.36
CA LEU A 328 -8.78 1.29 -9.18
C LEU A 328 -7.37 1.66 -8.72
N MET A 329 -6.42 1.61 -9.63
CA MET A 329 -5.01 1.86 -9.33
C MET A 329 -4.80 3.25 -8.79
N HIS A 330 -3.95 3.37 -7.76
CA HIS A 330 -3.51 4.63 -7.18
C HIS A 330 -4.67 5.57 -6.89
N HIS A 331 -5.74 5.05 -6.25
CA HIS A 331 -6.96 5.79 -5.89
C HIS A 331 -7.58 6.59 -7.05
N GLY A 332 -7.28 6.22 -8.29
CA GLY A 332 -7.72 6.91 -9.50
C GLY A 332 -6.82 8.04 -9.99
N PHE A 333 -5.64 8.24 -9.40
CA PHE A 333 -4.73 9.31 -9.84
C PHE A 333 -4.09 9.06 -11.21
N ASN A 334 -3.74 7.83 -11.53
CA ASN A 334 -3.00 7.47 -12.74
C ASN A 334 -3.70 6.39 -13.55
N THR A 335 -5.03 6.36 -13.53
CA THR A 335 -5.81 5.41 -14.33
C THR A 335 -5.53 5.53 -15.82
N ARG A 336 -5.53 4.39 -16.47
CA ARG A 336 -5.44 4.27 -17.93
C ARG A 336 -6.63 3.51 -18.44
N ASP A 337 -7.39 4.15 -19.31
CA ASP A 337 -8.59 3.57 -19.93
C ASP A 337 -8.24 2.31 -20.72
N ASP A 338 -7.14 2.32 -21.48
CA ASP A 338 -6.67 1.18 -22.25
C ASP A 338 -6.28 -0.03 -21.40
N PHE A 339 -5.82 0.19 -20.16
CA PHE A 339 -5.55 -0.92 -19.24
C PHE A 339 -6.84 -1.50 -18.65
N THR A 340 -7.80 -0.64 -18.28
CA THR A 340 -9.12 -1.07 -17.80
C THR A 340 -9.85 -1.87 -18.87
N ASP A 341 -9.80 -1.40 -20.12
CA ASP A 341 -10.31 -2.13 -21.29
C ASP A 341 -9.57 -3.46 -21.54
N TYR A 342 -8.26 -3.46 -21.31
CA TYR A 342 -7.47 -4.66 -21.43
C TYR A 342 -7.94 -5.74 -20.45
N CYS A 343 -8.25 -5.33 -19.22
CA CYS A 343 -8.70 -6.19 -18.13
C CYS A 343 -10.19 -6.58 -18.24
N LYS A 344 -10.99 -5.93 -19.06
CA LYS A 344 -12.45 -6.15 -19.19
C LYS A 344 -13.15 -6.25 -17.83
N VAL A 345 -12.89 -5.29 -16.97
CA VAL A 345 -13.38 -5.27 -15.60
C VAL A 345 -14.90 -5.19 -15.57
N LYS A 346 -15.56 -6.02 -14.76
CA LYS A 346 -17.00 -5.93 -14.53
C LYS A 346 -17.31 -4.93 -13.40
N THR A 347 -16.67 -5.12 -12.25
CA THR A 347 -16.86 -4.27 -11.06
C THR A 347 -15.56 -3.59 -10.69
N LEU A 348 -15.56 -2.26 -10.65
CA LEU A 348 -14.42 -1.42 -10.32
C LEU A 348 -14.58 -0.79 -8.94
N LEU A 349 -13.60 -0.99 -8.07
CA LEU A 349 -13.58 -0.49 -6.70
C LEU A 349 -12.70 0.76 -6.60
N LEU A 350 -13.30 1.90 -6.21
CA LEU A 350 -12.61 3.17 -6.02
C LEU A 350 -12.19 3.34 -4.55
N THR A 351 -10.91 3.35 -4.30
CA THR A 351 -10.32 3.43 -2.96
C THR A 351 -10.18 4.86 -2.44
N ALA A 352 -11.22 5.67 -2.65
CA ALA A 352 -11.34 7.03 -2.18
C ALA A 352 -12.81 7.34 -1.85
N ARG A 353 -13.08 8.29 -0.94
CA ARG A 353 -14.46 8.68 -0.58
C ARG A 353 -15.22 9.26 -1.75
N ASN A 354 -14.56 10.13 -2.47
CA ASN A 354 -15.04 10.72 -3.70
C ASN A 354 -13.97 10.55 -4.74
N ILE A 355 -14.35 10.60 -5.98
CA ILE A 355 -13.39 10.74 -7.05
C ILE A 355 -12.60 12.00 -6.74
N LEU A 356 -11.31 11.79 -6.44
CA LEU A 356 -10.45 12.90 -6.09
C LEU A 356 -10.47 13.90 -7.26
N PRO A 357 -10.61 15.22 -6.99
CA PRO A 357 -10.70 16.24 -8.05
C PRO A 357 -9.49 16.27 -9.00
N VAL A 358 -8.45 15.51 -8.68
CA VAL A 358 -7.21 15.39 -9.45
C VAL A 358 -7.23 14.17 -10.38
N SER A 359 -8.05 13.17 -10.11
CA SER A 359 -8.36 12.18 -11.12
C SER A 359 -9.22 12.89 -12.15
N ARG A 360 -8.75 13.00 -13.35
CA ARG A 360 -9.35 13.73 -14.47
C ARG A 360 -10.87 13.60 -14.43
N ALA A 361 -11.59 14.71 -14.18
CA ALA A 361 -13.04 14.71 -14.04
C ALA A 361 -13.73 14.14 -15.29
N ASN A 362 -13.03 14.14 -16.42
CA ASN A 362 -13.53 13.61 -17.70
C ASN A 362 -13.40 12.08 -17.81
N GLU A 363 -12.56 11.43 -17.01
CA GLU A 363 -12.38 9.97 -17.04
C GLU A 363 -13.49 9.22 -16.29
N ASN A 364 -14.25 9.92 -15.46
CA ASN A 364 -15.39 9.34 -14.78
C ASN A 364 -16.50 8.90 -15.72
N ASP A 365 -16.72 9.65 -16.77
CA ASP A 365 -17.73 9.30 -17.76
C ASP A 365 -17.31 8.04 -18.53
N TYR A 366 -16.01 7.91 -18.85
CA TYR A 366 -15.47 6.70 -19.46
C TYR A 366 -15.69 5.46 -18.59
N LEU A 367 -15.34 5.53 -17.29
CA LEU A 367 -15.52 4.40 -16.37
C LEU A 367 -16.99 4.02 -16.22
N LYS A 368 -17.89 5.01 -16.13
CA LYS A 368 -19.33 4.80 -16.05
C LYS A 368 -19.90 4.09 -17.28
N GLU A 369 -19.35 4.39 -18.45
CA GLU A 369 -19.82 3.85 -19.71
C GLU A 369 -19.23 2.47 -20.07
N ASN A 370 -18.06 2.13 -19.52
CA ASN A 370 -17.28 0.97 -19.96
C ASN A 370 -17.10 -0.14 -18.91
N VAL A 371 -17.58 0.06 -17.68
CA VAL A 371 -17.65 -0.99 -16.65
C VAL A 371 -19.11 -1.24 -16.27
N GLU A 372 -19.45 -2.47 -15.92
CA GLU A 372 -20.82 -2.82 -15.54
C GLU A 372 -21.20 -2.17 -14.20
N GLU A 373 -20.24 -2.01 -13.30
CA GLU A 373 -20.43 -1.43 -11.99
C GLU A 373 -19.16 -0.75 -11.49
N TYR A 374 -19.31 0.41 -10.85
CA TYR A 374 -18.22 0.99 -10.08
C TYR A 374 -18.77 1.65 -8.81
N PHE A 375 -18.03 1.62 -7.71
CA PHE A 375 -18.40 2.29 -6.48
C PHE A 375 -17.18 2.61 -5.60
N SER A 376 -17.38 3.61 -4.74
CA SER A 376 -16.43 3.98 -3.70
C SER A 376 -16.98 3.60 -2.32
N TRP A 377 -16.13 3.68 -1.31
CA TRP A 377 -16.56 3.51 0.07
C TRP A 377 -17.06 4.82 0.74
N GLY A 378 -17.29 5.88 -0.04
CA GLY A 378 -17.68 7.20 0.50
C GLY A 378 -18.97 7.26 1.32
N ASP A 379 -19.83 6.27 1.18
CA ASP A 379 -21.09 6.09 1.93
C ASP A 379 -21.04 4.89 2.90
N GLY A 380 -19.87 4.27 3.10
CA GLY A 380 -19.63 3.15 4.00
C GLY A 380 -18.88 1.99 3.37
N THR A 381 -18.45 1.05 4.20
CA THR A 381 -17.77 -0.18 3.78
C THR A 381 -18.64 -0.98 2.81
N LYS A 382 -18.07 -1.37 1.67
CA LYS A 382 -18.76 -2.22 0.69
C LYS A 382 -18.42 -3.67 0.91
N VAL A 383 -19.43 -4.53 0.84
CA VAL A 383 -19.30 -5.97 1.08
C VAL A 383 -19.75 -6.73 -0.15
N LEU A 384 -18.84 -7.46 -0.76
CA LEU A 384 -19.08 -8.36 -1.88
C LEU A 384 -19.09 -9.79 -1.35
N THR A 385 -20.18 -10.50 -1.54
CA THR A 385 -20.32 -11.92 -1.13
C THR A 385 -20.12 -12.81 -2.35
N PHE A 386 -19.20 -13.79 -2.25
CA PHE A 386 -18.86 -14.68 -3.36
C PHE A 386 -19.67 -15.98 -3.35
N PRO A 387 -20.05 -16.52 -4.54
CA PRO A 387 -19.81 -15.91 -5.85
C PRO A 387 -20.58 -14.58 -5.99
N TYR A 388 -19.87 -13.54 -6.48
CA TYR A 388 -20.40 -12.21 -6.57
C TYR A 388 -21.17 -11.99 -7.87
N THR A 389 -22.31 -11.33 -7.78
CA THR A 389 -23.09 -10.88 -8.95
C THR A 389 -23.13 -9.36 -8.95
N VAL A 390 -22.88 -8.74 -10.10
CA VAL A 390 -22.96 -7.29 -10.29
C VAL A 390 -24.26 -6.75 -9.70
N GLY A 391 -24.19 -5.70 -8.90
CA GLY A 391 -25.33 -5.08 -8.21
C GLY A 391 -25.74 -5.72 -6.89
N SER A 392 -25.09 -6.82 -6.46
CA SER A 392 -25.47 -7.52 -5.21
C SER A 392 -24.66 -7.14 -3.98
N TYR A 393 -23.82 -6.08 -4.05
CA TYR A 393 -23.06 -5.64 -2.90
C TYR A 393 -23.95 -5.07 -1.79
N GLU A 394 -23.47 -5.20 -0.57
CA GLU A 394 -24.07 -4.57 0.60
C GLU A 394 -23.24 -3.36 1.01
N THR A 395 -23.88 -2.33 1.57
CA THR A 395 -23.19 -1.21 2.20
C THR A 395 -23.41 -1.29 3.70
N MET A 396 -22.33 -1.43 4.46
CA MET A 396 -22.38 -1.32 5.90
C MET A 396 -22.61 0.15 6.31
N PRO A 397 -23.26 0.39 7.44
CA PRO A 397 -23.43 1.76 7.93
C PRO A 397 -22.08 2.49 7.97
N LYS A 398 -22.12 3.76 7.57
CA LYS A 398 -20.95 4.63 7.63
C LYS A 398 -20.35 4.63 9.03
N MET A 399 -19.05 4.41 9.11
CA MET A 399 -18.34 4.55 10.39
C MET A 399 -18.52 5.98 10.89
N ARG A 400 -19.06 6.12 12.08
CA ARG A 400 -18.97 7.39 12.79
C ARG A 400 -17.55 7.48 13.32
N TRP A 401 -16.73 8.25 12.67
CA TRP A 401 -15.44 8.66 13.22
C TRP A 401 -15.73 9.39 14.53
N ILE A 402 -15.37 8.77 15.66
CA ILE A 402 -15.71 9.21 17.01
C ILE A 402 -14.82 10.40 17.41
N TYR A 403 -14.76 11.41 16.55
CA TYR A 403 -14.07 12.67 16.88
C TYR A 403 -14.90 13.59 17.76
N HIS A 404 -16.13 13.20 18.09
CA HIS A 404 -17.07 14.06 18.79
C HIS A 404 -17.28 13.71 20.26
N ASP A 405 -16.76 12.60 20.76
CA ASP A 405 -16.95 12.23 22.16
C ASP A 405 -15.63 12.21 22.94
N LYS A 406 -15.40 13.29 23.69
CA LYS A 406 -14.22 13.42 24.57
C LYS A 406 -14.10 12.30 25.62
N ALA A 407 -15.20 11.61 25.94
CA ALA A 407 -15.24 10.57 26.97
C ALA A 407 -14.71 9.21 26.49
N GLU A 408 -14.73 8.93 25.19
CA GLU A 408 -14.24 7.67 24.61
C GLU A 408 -12.79 7.75 24.11
N ARG A 409 -12.16 8.92 24.18
CA ARG A 409 -10.76 9.12 23.80
C ARG A 409 -9.84 8.48 24.84
N GLN A 410 -9.61 7.21 24.74
CA GLN A 410 -8.59 6.55 25.56
C GLN A 410 -7.18 6.64 24.97
N GLN A 411 -7.03 7.22 23.79
CA GLN A 411 -5.73 7.36 23.14
C GLN A 411 -5.65 8.62 22.28
N PRO A 412 -4.56 9.38 22.38
CA PRO A 412 -4.33 10.47 21.44
C PRO A 412 -4.09 9.85 20.06
N LEU A 413 -5.03 10.08 19.15
CA LEU A 413 -4.72 9.95 17.74
C LEU A 413 -3.70 11.02 17.42
N ASN A 414 -2.53 10.62 16.99
CA ASN A 414 -1.54 11.59 16.56
C ASN A 414 -2.06 12.42 15.41
N ILE A 415 -1.58 13.64 15.36
CA ILE A 415 -1.92 14.58 14.32
C ILE A 415 -1.62 13.92 12.98
N TYR A 416 -2.66 13.70 12.20
CA TYR A 416 -2.49 13.25 10.84
C TYR A 416 -2.20 14.45 9.95
N ARG A 417 -1.05 14.42 9.26
CA ARG A 417 -0.60 15.47 8.34
C ARG A 417 -0.39 14.89 6.97
N TYR A 418 -1.01 15.52 5.99
CA TYR A 418 -0.80 15.15 4.59
C TYR A 418 -0.15 16.28 3.81
N TRP A 419 1.03 16.00 3.26
CA TRP A 419 1.76 16.92 2.40
C TRP A 419 1.56 16.57 0.94
N ARG A 420 0.98 17.49 0.18
CA ARG A 420 0.64 17.20 -1.22
C ARG A 420 1.45 17.97 -2.24
N SER A 421 2.25 18.94 -1.85
CA SER A 421 2.97 19.75 -2.81
C SER A 421 4.46 19.79 -2.56
N GLN A 422 5.21 19.72 -3.67
CA GLN A 422 6.63 19.93 -3.69
C GLN A 422 7.02 21.39 -3.93
N ARG A 423 6.05 22.27 -4.23
CA ARG A 423 6.31 23.68 -4.42
C ARG A 423 6.66 24.32 -3.10
N LYS A 424 7.67 25.17 -3.14
CA LYS A 424 8.16 25.92 -2.00
C LYS A 424 8.26 27.39 -2.39
N LYS A 425 7.96 28.28 -1.44
CA LYS A 425 8.09 29.71 -1.65
C LYS A 425 8.82 30.30 -0.46
N GLU A 426 9.87 31.10 -0.76
CA GLU A 426 10.63 31.82 0.26
C GLU A 426 9.84 33.06 0.71
N ILE A 427 9.69 33.22 2.01
CA ILE A 427 8.95 34.30 2.66
C ILE A 427 9.94 35.17 3.42
N ARG A 428 10.01 36.45 3.07
CA ARG A 428 10.90 37.43 3.71
C ARG A 428 10.18 38.57 4.38
N THR A 429 8.95 38.83 3.97
CA THR A 429 8.06 39.86 4.54
C THR A 429 6.65 39.30 4.63
N LEU A 430 5.88 39.71 5.61
CA LEU A 430 4.54 39.20 5.89
C LEU A 430 3.49 40.30 5.95
N ARG A 431 2.27 39.92 5.58
CA ARG A 431 1.03 40.64 5.83
C ARG A 431 0.02 39.69 6.43
N ILE A 432 -0.71 40.08 7.42
CA ILE A 432 -1.71 39.25 8.10
C ILE A 432 -3.11 39.77 7.80
N THR A 433 -4.01 38.85 7.48
CA THR A 433 -5.44 39.09 7.40
C THR A 433 -6.14 38.12 8.36
N ASP A 434 -6.63 38.65 9.48
CA ASP A 434 -7.09 37.85 10.61
C ASP A 434 -8.62 37.67 10.69
N HIS A 435 -9.38 38.38 9.89
CA HIS A 435 -10.85 38.36 9.91
C HIS A 435 -11.50 38.36 11.30
N GLY A 436 -10.91 39.11 12.23
CA GLY A 436 -11.38 39.19 13.61
C GLY A 436 -10.73 38.18 14.57
N LEU A 437 -9.79 37.38 14.08
CA LEU A 437 -9.03 36.40 14.88
C LEU A 437 -7.71 36.97 15.41
N SER A 438 -7.77 38.18 15.98
CA SER A 438 -6.59 38.97 16.40
C SER A 438 -5.69 38.23 17.38
N LYS A 439 -6.25 37.40 18.27
CA LYS A 439 -5.46 36.58 19.20
C LYS A 439 -4.58 35.56 18.48
N HIS A 440 -5.11 34.92 17.45
CA HIS A 440 -4.35 33.94 16.62
C HIS A 440 -3.25 34.65 15.82
N ALA A 441 -3.58 35.83 15.27
CA ALA A 441 -2.60 36.64 14.57
C ALA A 441 -1.45 37.07 15.50
N GLU A 442 -1.76 37.47 16.75
CA GLU A 442 -0.75 37.83 17.75
C GLU A 442 0.15 36.64 18.12
N VAL A 443 -0.44 35.45 18.34
CA VAL A 443 0.33 34.23 18.62
C VAL A 443 1.27 33.89 17.44
N PHE A 444 0.77 33.96 16.23
CA PHE A 444 1.57 33.73 15.02
C PHE A 444 2.74 34.70 14.91
N VAL A 445 2.48 36.01 15.08
CA VAL A 445 3.50 37.06 15.05
C VAL A 445 4.57 36.84 16.12
N ASN A 446 4.14 36.52 17.35
CA ASN A 446 5.07 36.30 18.46
C ASN A 446 5.96 35.05 18.22
N LYS A 447 5.41 33.97 17.70
CA LYS A 447 6.18 32.77 17.34
C LYS A 447 7.19 33.03 16.22
N ILE A 448 6.83 33.83 15.21
CA ILE A 448 7.77 34.24 14.16
C ILE A 448 8.88 35.10 14.72
N ARG A 449 8.56 36.12 15.51
CA ARG A 449 9.56 37.02 16.11
C ARG A 449 10.56 36.31 17.02
N GLN A 450 10.17 35.22 17.64
CA GLN A 450 11.07 34.37 18.42
C GLN A 450 12.07 33.60 17.54
N ARG A 451 11.74 33.35 16.27
CA ARG A 451 12.60 32.61 15.35
C ARG A 451 13.43 33.51 14.45
N VAL A 452 12.82 34.53 13.86
CA VAL A 452 13.49 35.54 13.03
C VAL A 452 12.81 36.91 13.15
N PRO A 453 13.55 38.01 13.08
CA PRO A 453 13.00 39.38 13.08
C PRO A 453 12.46 39.74 11.70
N MET A 454 11.31 39.15 11.35
CA MET A 454 10.72 39.33 10.00
C MET A 454 9.85 40.61 9.98
N PRO A 455 10.00 41.48 8.97
CA PRO A 455 9.18 42.66 8.81
C PRO A 455 7.78 42.34 8.32
N PHE A 456 6.80 43.12 8.82
CA PHE A 456 5.41 43.09 8.33
C PHE A 456 5.21 44.34 7.46
N THR A 457 4.78 44.13 6.20
CA THR A 457 4.62 45.17 5.18
C THR A 457 3.30 44.96 4.44
N GLU A 458 2.74 46.05 3.88
CA GLU A 458 1.47 45.98 3.12
C GLU A 458 1.55 45.10 1.87
N ASP A 459 2.72 45.01 1.27
CA ASP A 459 3.05 44.19 0.10
C ASP A 459 3.65 42.82 0.46
N GLY A 460 3.74 42.49 1.76
CA GLY A 460 4.25 41.22 2.26
C GLY A 460 3.41 40.02 1.87
N MET A 461 4.01 38.84 1.99
CA MET A 461 3.30 37.59 1.77
C MET A 461 2.11 37.48 2.72
N MET A 462 0.91 37.28 2.20
CA MET A 462 -0.31 37.21 2.98
C MET A 462 -0.37 35.92 3.78
N ILE A 463 -0.70 36.04 5.06
CA ILE A 463 -1.16 34.93 5.91
C ILE A 463 -2.59 35.26 6.31
N GLU A 464 -3.52 34.44 5.87
CA GLU A 464 -4.94 34.59 6.14
C GLU A 464 -5.40 33.52 7.12
N PHE A 465 -6.14 33.93 8.16
CA PHE A 465 -6.77 33.04 9.13
C PHE A 465 -8.28 33.00 8.92
N GLU A 466 -8.85 31.79 8.97
CA GLU A 466 -10.28 31.60 8.85
C GLU A 466 -10.74 30.44 9.74
N ILE A 467 -11.93 30.59 10.34
CA ILE A 467 -12.65 29.51 10.98
C ILE A 467 -13.85 29.16 10.11
N ASP A 468 -13.90 27.91 9.67
CA ASP A 468 -15.00 27.35 8.90
C ASP A 468 -15.52 26.09 9.63
N PRO A 469 -16.58 26.22 10.45
CA PRO A 469 -17.15 25.07 11.17
C PRO A 469 -17.74 23.99 10.26
N GLU A 470 -17.97 24.30 8.98
CA GLU A 470 -18.52 23.37 7.99
C GLU A 470 -17.45 22.74 7.12
N MET A 471 -16.17 22.88 7.46
CA MET A 471 -15.11 22.14 6.78
C MET A 471 -15.42 20.65 6.74
N ASP A 472 -14.87 19.97 5.72
CA ASP A 472 -14.96 18.52 5.59
C ASP A 472 -14.69 17.84 6.94
N LEU A 473 -15.62 17.00 7.39
CA LEU A 473 -15.57 16.29 8.68
C LEU A 473 -14.28 15.47 8.90
N ASN A 474 -13.50 15.28 7.86
CA ASN A 474 -12.22 14.57 7.92
C ASN A 474 -11.01 15.50 8.06
N GLN A 475 -11.26 16.78 8.27
CA GLN A 475 -10.20 17.77 8.41
C GLN A 475 -10.54 18.70 9.58
N LYS A 476 -9.61 18.85 10.49
CA LYS A 476 -9.70 19.85 11.54
C LYS A 476 -9.09 21.18 11.09
N TYR A 477 -8.13 21.12 10.20
CA TYR A 477 -7.51 22.30 9.61
C TYR A 477 -7.02 22.03 8.17
N SER A 478 -6.79 23.11 7.43
CA SER A 478 -6.07 23.09 6.16
C SER A 478 -5.11 24.27 6.07
N ILE A 479 -3.93 24.03 5.55
CA ILE A 479 -2.93 25.04 5.22
C ILE A 479 -2.73 24.95 3.72
N ARG A 480 -2.97 26.04 3.00
CA ARG A 480 -2.85 26.07 1.55
C ARG A 480 -2.29 27.40 1.05
N MET A 481 -1.47 27.34 0.03
CA MET A 481 -1.03 28.54 -0.68
C MET A 481 -2.20 29.08 -1.51
N VAL A 482 -2.46 30.38 -1.39
CA VAL A 482 -3.46 31.11 -2.17
C VAL A 482 -2.71 31.95 -3.19
N GLU A 483 -2.81 31.56 -4.45
CA GLU A 483 -2.17 32.30 -5.54
C GLU A 483 -2.87 33.67 -5.76
N PRO A 484 -2.08 34.70 -6.04
CA PRO A 484 -0.62 34.75 -6.11
C PRO A 484 0.09 35.15 -4.80
N THR A 485 -0.59 35.31 -3.69
CA THR A 485 -0.21 36.25 -2.64
C THR A 485 0.06 35.68 -1.26
N GLY A 486 -0.14 34.40 -0.99
CA GLY A 486 0.15 33.91 0.37
C GLY A 486 -0.45 32.57 0.75
N TRP A 487 -0.58 32.36 2.06
CA TRP A 487 -1.16 31.15 2.65
C TRP A 487 -2.47 31.48 3.38
N LYS A 488 -3.39 30.52 3.30
CA LYS A 488 -4.60 30.50 4.10
C LYS A 488 -4.53 29.33 5.07
N LEU A 489 -4.66 29.64 6.36
CA LEU A 489 -4.82 28.69 7.45
C LEU A 489 -6.30 28.69 7.82
N CYS A 490 -6.99 27.61 7.51
CA CYS A 490 -8.40 27.45 7.78
C CYS A 490 -8.60 26.28 8.74
N ALA A 491 -9.49 26.43 9.72
CA ALA A 491 -9.75 25.40 10.72
C ALA A 491 -11.23 25.39 11.14
N VAL A 492 -11.68 24.26 11.71
CA VAL A 492 -13.07 24.09 12.15
C VAL A 492 -13.40 24.92 13.41
N ASP A 493 -12.39 25.23 14.23
CA ASP A 493 -12.50 25.96 15.47
C ASP A 493 -11.20 26.70 15.84
N GLU A 494 -11.24 27.49 16.91
CA GLU A 494 -10.08 28.27 17.38
C GLU A 494 -8.90 27.38 17.80
N GLU A 495 -9.16 26.25 18.41
CA GLU A 495 -8.13 25.33 18.90
C GLU A 495 -7.39 24.67 17.73
N ALA A 496 -8.14 24.18 16.74
CA ALA A 496 -7.58 23.65 15.52
C ALA A 496 -6.78 24.69 14.73
N LEU A 497 -7.17 25.98 14.81
CA LEU A 497 -6.43 27.06 14.16
C LEU A 497 -5.09 27.32 14.87
N TYR A 498 -5.02 27.28 16.18
CA TYR A 498 -3.74 27.35 16.92
C TYR A 498 -2.82 26.22 16.51
N HIS A 499 -3.39 25.02 16.39
CA HIS A 499 -2.61 23.88 15.95
C HIS A 499 -2.11 24.05 14.49
N ALA A 500 -2.97 24.50 13.58
CA ALA A 500 -2.56 24.80 12.20
C ALA A 500 -1.41 25.82 12.13
N ILE A 501 -1.43 26.83 13.00
CA ILE A 501 -0.33 27.80 13.13
C ILE A 501 0.97 27.10 13.53
N ASP A 502 0.94 26.22 14.52
CA ASP A 502 2.11 25.49 14.97
C ASP A 502 2.66 24.60 13.85
N VAL A 503 1.79 23.85 13.21
CA VAL A 503 2.17 23.00 12.08
C VAL A 503 2.80 23.80 10.94
N PHE A 504 2.21 24.93 10.57
CA PHE A 504 2.76 25.79 9.51
C PHE A 504 4.18 26.26 9.85
N LEU A 505 4.37 26.73 11.08
CA LEU A 505 5.64 27.26 11.53
C LEU A 505 6.71 26.16 11.76
N ASP A 506 6.31 25.01 12.25
CA ASP A 506 7.25 23.91 12.54
C ASP A 506 7.71 23.16 11.31
N THR A 507 6.90 23.15 10.27
CA THR A 507 7.23 22.50 9.00
C THR A 507 7.96 23.43 8.02
N ALA A 508 8.09 24.72 8.33
CA ALA A 508 8.87 25.66 7.52
C ALA A 508 10.37 25.45 7.73
N VAL A 509 11.13 25.65 6.66
CA VAL A 509 12.60 25.70 6.71
C VAL A 509 13.04 27.14 6.94
N TRP A 510 13.66 27.43 8.07
CA TRP A 510 14.02 28.78 8.54
C TRP A 510 15.42 29.18 8.10
N SER A 511 15.58 30.49 7.81
CA SER A 511 16.86 31.16 7.55
C SER A 511 16.93 32.45 8.37
N GLU A 512 18.09 33.13 8.37
CA GLU A 512 18.27 34.40 9.08
C GLU A 512 17.32 35.52 8.61
N SER A 513 16.83 35.45 7.36
CA SER A 513 16.02 36.50 6.74
C SER A 513 14.57 36.08 6.45
N GLY A 514 14.17 34.87 6.82
CA GLY A 514 12.83 34.40 6.50
C GLY A 514 12.67 32.89 6.57
N PHE A 515 11.67 32.36 5.89
CA PHE A 515 11.41 30.92 5.84
C PHE A 515 10.86 30.47 4.50
N VAL A 516 10.95 29.16 4.25
CA VAL A 516 10.36 28.49 3.11
C VAL A 516 9.27 27.55 3.59
N ALA A 517 8.03 27.81 3.17
CA ALA A 517 6.88 26.96 3.52
C ALA A 517 6.47 26.07 2.35
N LYS A 518 5.83 24.96 2.67
CA LYS A 518 5.22 24.06 1.70
C LYS A 518 3.89 24.61 1.19
N GLU A 519 3.47 24.21 -0.01
CA GLU A 519 2.26 24.75 -0.66
C GLU A 519 0.97 24.32 0.02
N LYS A 520 0.88 23.10 0.50
CA LYS A 520 -0.33 22.56 1.14
C LYS A 520 -0.01 21.64 2.30
N GLU A 521 -0.82 21.74 3.32
CA GLU A 521 -0.96 20.74 4.36
C GLU A 521 -2.41 20.66 4.82
N ARG A 522 -2.85 19.47 5.14
CA ARG A 522 -4.15 19.20 5.74
C ARG A 522 -3.96 18.27 6.91
N GLY A 523 -4.76 18.41 7.93
CA GLY A 523 -4.64 17.54 9.08
C GLY A 523 -5.90 17.47 9.90
N MET A 524 -5.94 16.41 10.64
CA MET A 524 -6.75 16.28 11.82
C MET A 524 -5.80 16.26 13.00
N TYR A 525 -6.22 16.80 14.12
CA TYR A 525 -5.56 16.52 15.36
C TYR A 525 -6.58 16.05 16.38
N ASP A 526 -6.10 15.28 17.29
CA ASP A 526 -6.82 14.83 18.45
C ASP A 526 -6.05 15.23 19.69
N GLU A 527 -6.73 15.76 20.69
CA GLU A 527 -6.11 16.18 21.95
C GLU A 527 -5.65 14.98 22.79
#